data_d241dbeb273bcd5bfa83cfaca05b6c20
#
_entry.id   d241dbeb273bcd5bfa83cfaca05b6c20
#
_cell.length_a   1.000
_cell.length_b   1.000
_cell.length_c   1.000
_cell.angle_alpha   90.00
_cell.angle_beta   90.00
_cell.angle_gamma   90.00
#
_symmetry.space_group_name_H-M   'P 1'
#
loop_
_entity.id
_entity.type
_entity.pdbx_description
1 polymer ?
#
loop_
_entity_poly.entity_id
_entity_poly.type
_entity_poly.pdbx_seq_one_letter_code
_entity_poly.pdbx_strand_id
1 'polypeptide(L)'
;MTYKIRLLLIVFVFSISACQTKNKETKKDNSKSEISLKNHFKGSFLIGAAINDGHIDRSDSLGIQLLEKEFNSITAENIMKWMYVHPEKDSYFFDTTDKFVALGQENGMYIVGHNLVWHSQLAEWVNPIKDSLEMAALLKNHINTIVSRYKGKIDAWDVVNEALNEDGTLRESVFSNTMGDSFLEVAFKEAAKTDPDA
;
A
#
# COMPACT_ATOMS: atom_id res chain seq x y z
N MET A 1 -81.03 -19.37 -58.29
CA MET A 1 -80.24 -18.21 -57.80
C MET A 1 -80.20 -18.32 -56.31
N THR A 2 -79.16 -18.92 -55.74
CA THR A 2 -79.10 -19.26 -54.32
C THR A 2 -78.05 -18.37 -53.66
N TYR A 3 -78.46 -17.45 -52.76
CA TYR A 3 -77.60 -16.65 -51.97
C TYR A 3 -77.10 -17.40 -50.74
N LYS A 4 -75.75 -17.59 -50.65
CA LYS A 4 -75.13 -18.15 -49.47
C LYS A 4 -74.81 -16.99 -48.50
N ILE A 5 -75.52 -16.94 -47.34
CA ILE A 5 -75.25 -16.08 -46.26
C ILE A 5 -74.01 -16.63 -45.48
N ARG A 6 -72.91 -15.86 -45.47
CA ARG A 6 -71.75 -16.15 -44.62
C ARG A 6 -71.94 -15.46 -43.25
N LEU A 7 -72.12 -16.30 -42.25
CA LEU A 7 -72.16 -15.87 -40.86
C LEU A 7 -70.73 -15.54 -40.36
N LEU A 8 -70.49 -14.28 -40.05
CA LEU A 8 -69.22 -13.82 -39.52
C LEU A 8 -69.25 -13.92 -37.99
N LEU A 9 -68.53 -14.86 -37.44
CA LEU A 9 -68.39 -15.03 -35.98
C LEU A 9 -67.32 -14.04 -35.47
N ILE A 10 -67.74 -12.99 -34.77
CA ILE A 10 -66.81 -12.07 -34.10
C ILE A 10 -66.52 -12.65 -32.70
N VAL A 11 -65.34 -13.13 -32.52
CA VAL A 11 -64.82 -13.58 -31.20
C VAL A 11 -64.28 -12.35 -30.48
N PHE A 12 -64.97 -11.93 -29.46
CA PHE A 12 -64.54 -10.87 -28.55
C PHE A 12 -63.55 -11.46 -27.53
N VAL A 13 -62.25 -11.24 -27.72
CA VAL A 13 -61.24 -11.62 -26.76
C VAL A 13 -61.15 -10.53 -25.67
N PHE A 14 -61.70 -10.81 -24.49
CA PHE A 14 -61.50 -9.99 -23.32
C PHE A 14 -60.08 -10.15 -22.78
N SER A 15 -59.23 -9.19 -23.04
CA SER A 15 -57.91 -9.11 -22.43
C SER A 15 -58.05 -8.61 -20.98
N ILE A 16 -57.97 -9.54 -20.02
CA ILE A 16 -57.88 -9.20 -18.60
C ILE A 16 -56.45 -8.72 -18.35
N SER A 17 -56.22 -7.41 -18.31
CA SER A 17 -54.98 -6.80 -17.81
C SER A 17 -54.90 -7.01 -16.31
N ALA A 18 -54.27 -8.07 -15.86
CA ALA A 18 -53.86 -8.23 -14.46
C ALA A 18 -52.73 -7.26 -14.18
N CYS A 19 -53.01 -6.18 -13.47
CA CYS A 19 -52.01 -5.30 -12.84
C CYS A 19 -51.22 -6.13 -11.84
N GLN A 20 -50.09 -6.71 -12.24
CA GLN A 20 -49.09 -7.19 -11.30
C GLN A 20 -48.43 -5.96 -10.65
N THR A 21 -48.87 -5.60 -9.46
CA THR A 21 -48.08 -4.78 -8.54
C THR A 21 -46.79 -5.54 -8.26
N LYS A 22 -45.70 -5.18 -8.94
CA LYS A 22 -44.35 -5.56 -8.56
C LYS A 22 -44.11 -4.96 -7.18
N ASN A 23 -44.30 -5.76 -6.14
CA ASN A 23 -43.68 -5.51 -4.85
C ASN A 23 -42.17 -5.42 -5.11
N LYS A 24 -41.65 -4.20 -5.16
CA LYS A 24 -40.23 -3.97 -4.98
C LYS A 24 -39.93 -4.39 -3.55
N GLU A 25 -39.63 -5.66 -3.35
CA GLU A 25 -38.83 -6.04 -2.19
C GLU A 25 -37.55 -5.22 -2.29
N THR A 26 -37.50 -4.14 -1.54
CA THR A 26 -36.25 -3.51 -1.15
C THR A 26 -35.52 -4.63 -0.40
N LYS A 27 -34.60 -5.33 -1.09
CA LYS A 27 -33.55 -6.05 -0.44
C LYS A 27 -32.90 -5.02 0.50
N LYS A 28 -33.28 -5.05 1.77
CA LYS A 28 -32.44 -4.50 2.83
C LYS A 28 -31.10 -5.18 2.62
N ASP A 29 -30.16 -4.43 2.14
CA ASP A 29 -28.75 -4.80 2.16
C ASP A 29 -28.36 -4.94 3.64
N ASN A 30 -28.62 -6.13 4.19
CA ASN A 30 -28.21 -6.56 5.50
C ASN A 30 -26.73 -7.01 5.42
N SER A 31 -25.89 -6.33 4.66
CA SER A 31 -24.48 -6.34 4.95
C SER A 31 -24.31 -5.58 6.27
N LYS A 32 -24.50 -6.29 7.40
CA LYS A 32 -23.86 -5.88 8.64
C LYS A 32 -22.38 -5.74 8.24
N SER A 33 -21.91 -4.50 8.08
CA SER A 33 -20.48 -4.27 7.90
C SER A 33 -19.81 -5.05 9.02
N GLU A 34 -18.98 -6.00 8.67
CA GLU A 34 -18.30 -6.82 9.66
C GLU A 34 -17.62 -5.88 10.64
N ILE A 35 -17.89 -6.07 11.95
CA ILE A 35 -17.34 -5.21 13.00
C ILE A 35 -15.83 -5.46 12.99
N SER A 36 -15.07 -4.43 12.62
CA SER A 36 -13.62 -4.44 12.61
C SER A 36 -13.09 -3.04 12.93
N LEU A 37 -11.86 -2.96 13.41
CA LEU A 37 -11.23 -1.67 13.74
C LEU A 37 -11.21 -0.73 12.52
N LYS A 38 -10.74 -1.21 11.36
CA LYS A 38 -10.68 -0.41 10.13
C LYS A 38 -12.05 0.12 9.70
N ASN A 39 -13.13 -0.65 9.91
CA ASN A 39 -14.48 -0.23 9.56
C ASN A 39 -15.06 0.72 10.60
N HIS A 40 -14.76 0.50 11.89
CA HIS A 40 -15.22 1.37 12.98
C HIS A 40 -14.65 2.79 12.86
N PHE A 41 -13.38 2.91 12.48
CA PHE A 41 -12.68 4.20 12.35
C PHE A 41 -12.64 4.74 10.91
N LYS A 42 -13.41 4.12 10.00
CA LYS A 42 -13.45 4.55 8.60
C LYS A 42 -13.84 6.02 8.47
N GLY A 43 -12.99 6.78 7.77
CA GLY A 43 -13.18 8.22 7.56
C GLY A 43 -12.63 9.11 8.68
N SER A 44 -12.09 8.52 9.78
CA SER A 44 -11.42 9.26 10.85
C SER A 44 -9.90 9.14 10.74
N PHE A 45 -9.37 7.91 10.70
CA PHE A 45 -7.94 7.59 10.54
C PHE A 45 -7.75 6.14 10.09
N LEU A 46 -6.53 5.83 9.65
CA LEU A 46 -6.15 4.47 9.28
C LEU A 46 -5.72 3.68 10.52
N ILE A 47 -6.00 2.38 10.52
CA ILE A 47 -5.48 1.44 11.52
C ILE A 47 -4.35 0.67 10.85
N GLY A 48 -3.11 0.89 11.30
CA GLY A 48 -1.91 0.30 10.71
C GLY A 48 -1.26 -0.76 11.58
N ALA A 49 -0.50 -1.64 10.95
CA ALA A 49 0.38 -2.61 11.61
C ALA A 49 1.72 -2.70 10.88
N ALA A 50 2.80 -2.84 11.66
CA ALA A 50 4.08 -3.31 11.12
C ALA A 50 4.03 -4.82 10.94
N ILE A 51 4.43 -5.31 9.77
CA ILE A 51 4.34 -6.72 9.42
C ILE A 51 5.70 -7.31 9.02
N ASN A 52 5.91 -8.56 9.40
CA ASN A 52 7.14 -9.31 9.14
C ASN A 52 6.94 -10.41 8.09
N ASP A 53 8.00 -11.17 7.85
CA ASP A 53 8.03 -12.25 6.85
C ASP A 53 6.91 -13.27 7.04
N GLY A 54 6.57 -13.62 8.29
CA GLY A 54 5.52 -14.61 8.58
C GLY A 54 4.13 -14.19 8.12
N HIS A 55 3.85 -12.88 8.12
CA HIS A 55 2.62 -12.32 7.54
C HIS A 55 2.69 -12.31 6.01
N ILE A 56 3.86 -11.93 5.47
CA ILE A 56 4.06 -11.76 4.02
C ILE A 56 4.00 -13.11 3.29
N ASP A 57 4.61 -14.16 3.84
CA ASP A 57 4.58 -15.51 3.27
C ASP A 57 3.38 -16.36 3.73
N ARG A 58 2.51 -15.76 4.58
CA ARG A 58 1.30 -16.38 5.15
C ARG A 58 1.57 -17.58 6.07
N SER A 59 2.80 -17.77 6.55
CA SER A 59 3.11 -18.82 7.53
C SER A 59 2.51 -18.55 8.90
N ASP A 60 2.34 -17.28 9.29
CA ASP A 60 1.50 -16.87 10.41
C ASP A 60 0.04 -16.70 9.95
N SER A 61 -0.66 -17.80 9.87
CA SER A 61 -2.04 -17.85 9.37
C SER A 61 -3.05 -17.08 10.24
N LEU A 62 -2.82 -16.97 11.55
CA LEU A 62 -3.68 -16.21 12.45
C LEU A 62 -3.39 -14.72 12.37
N GLY A 63 -2.12 -14.34 12.30
CA GLY A 63 -1.69 -12.96 12.15
C GLY A 63 -2.19 -12.36 10.85
N ILE A 64 -2.08 -13.07 9.73
CA ILE A 64 -2.58 -12.55 8.44
C ILE A 64 -4.11 -12.42 8.41
N GLN A 65 -4.86 -13.35 9.00
CA GLN A 65 -6.32 -13.23 9.11
C GLN A 65 -6.74 -12.02 9.95
N LEU A 66 -6.02 -11.78 11.07
CA LEU A 66 -6.26 -10.60 11.91
C LEU A 66 -5.91 -9.31 11.15
N LEU A 67 -4.78 -9.29 10.45
CA LEU A 67 -4.36 -8.16 9.62
C LEU A 67 -5.43 -7.81 8.58
N GLU A 68 -5.82 -8.77 7.76
CA GLU A 68 -6.80 -8.59 6.69
C GLU A 68 -8.18 -8.14 7.23
N LYS A 69 -8.54 -8.55 8.43
CA LYS A 69 -9.82 -8.20 9.05
C LYS A 69 -9.80 -6.79 9.67
N GLU A 70 -8.79 -6.47 10.45
CA GLU A 70 -8.82 -5.33 11.37
C GLU A 70 -8.08 -4.09 10.84
N PHE A 71 -7.12 -4.24 9.91
CA PHE A 71 -6.20 -3.19 9.49
C PHE A 71 -6.45 -2.73 8.05
N ASN A 72 -6.13 -1.48 7.77
CA ASN A 72 -6.18 -0.87 6.44
C ASN A 72 -4.92 -0.08 6.08
N SER A 73 -3.85 -0.25 6.86
CA SER A 73 -2.51 0.24 6.56
C SER A 73 -1.47 -0.78 7.01
N ILE A 74 -0.38 -0.90 6.24
CA ILE A 74 0.75 -1.77 6.57
C ILE A 74 2.07 -1.02 6.41
N THR A 75 3.02 -1.37 7.29
CA THR A 75 4.41 -0.92 7.24
C THR A 75 5.32 -2.12 7.27
N ALA A 76 6.39 -2.12 6.48
CA ALA A 76 7.39 -3.19 6.51
C ALA A 76 8.20 -3.12 7.81
N GLU A 77 8.22 -4.20 8.61
CA GLU A 77 9.00 -4.21 9.87
C GLU A 77 10.51 -4.16 9.61
N ASN A 78 11.03 -4.98 8.69
CA ASN A 78 12.48 -5.09 8.42
C ASN A 78 12.85 -5.12 6.94
N ILE A 79 12.08 -5.78 6.11
CA ILE A 79 12.45 -6.19 4.75
C ILE A 79 12.86 -5.06 3.79
N MET A 80 12.45 -3.81 4.06
CA MET A 80 12.81 -2.65 3.25
C MET A 80 14.02 -1.88 3.80
N LYS A 81 14.53 -2.26 4.97
CA LYS A 81 15.72 -1.64 5.54
C LYS A 81 16.94 -1.98 4.69
N TRP A 82 17.92 -1.09 4.68
CA TRP A 82 19.06 -1.15 3.76
C TRP A 82 19.76 -2.50 3.72
N MET A 83 20.07 -3.09 4.90
CA MET A 83 20.76 -4.38 4.97
C MET A 83 20.00 -5.55 4.33
N TYR A 84 18.69 -5.43 4.12
CA TYR A 84 17.88 -6.47 3.49
C TYR A 84 17.62 -6.20 2.02
N VAL A 85 17.27 -4.96 1.66
CA VAL A 85 16.91 -4.61 0.28
C VAL A 85 18.14 -4.30 -0.60
N HIS A 86 19.26 -3.82 0.02
CA HIS A 86 20.50 -3.43 -0.67
C HIS A 86 21.74 -3.88 0.12
N PRO A 87 21.88 -5.21 0.39
CA PRO A 87 22.94 -5.75 1.24
C PRO A 87 24.35 -5.67 0.63
N GLU A 88 24.45 -5.64 -0.69
CA GLU A 88 25.68 -5.55 -1.44
C GLU A 88 25.67 -4.33 -2.37
N LYS A 89 26.82 -3.71 -2.61
CA LYS A 89 26.97 -2.41 -3.30
C LYS A 89 26.21 -2.32 -4.64
N ASP A 90 26.19 -3.41 -5.41
CA ASP A 90 25.63 -3.43 -6.75
C ASP A 90 24.42 -4.38 -6.88
N SER A 91 23.86 -4.83 -5.74
CA SER A 91 22.81 -5.85 -5.73
C SER A 91 21.64 -5.45 -4.86
N TYR A 92 20.43 -5.53 -5.43
CA TYR A 92 19.17 -5.30 -4.73
C TYR A 92 18.35 -6.58 -4.67
N PHE A 93 17.71 -6.84 -3.52
CA PHE A 93 16.87 -8.00 -3.27
C PHE A 93 15.43 -7.55 -3.02
N PHE A 94 14.56 -7.74 -4.00
CA PHE A 94 13.19 -7.23 -3.96
C PHE A 94 12.12 -8.29 -3.75
N ASP A 95 12.48 -9.58 -3.73
CA ASP A 95 11.48 -10.67 -3.74
C ASP A 95 10.48 -10.59 -2.59
N THR A 96 10.96 -10.36 -1.35
CA THR A 96 10.08 -10.23 -0.18
C THR A 96 9.36 -8.89 -0.17
N THR A 97 10.02 -7.82 -0.59
CA THR A 97 9.43 -6.49 -0.69
C THR A 97 8.34 -6.43 -1.75
N ASP A 98 8.52 -7.12 -2.89
CA ASP A 98 7.49 -7.24 -3.92
C ASP A 98 6.23 -7.93 -3.38
N LYS A 99 6.40 -9.01 -2.60
CA LYS A 99 5.29 -9.72 -1.94
C LYS A 99 4.58 -8.85 -0.91
N PHE A 100 5.32 -8.07 -0.14
CA PHE A 100 4.77 -7.11 0.82
C PHE A 100 3.87 -6.06 0.12
N VAL A 101 4.38 -5.46 -0.96
CA VAL A 101 3.62 -4.47 -1.73
C VAL A 101 2.39 -5.12 -2.39
N ALA A 102 2.53 -6.32 -2.95
CA ALA A 102 1.42 -7.06 -3.51
C ALA A 102 0.32 -7.36 -2.47
N LEU A 103 0.72 -7.80 -1.25
CA LEU A 103 -0.22 -8.05 -0.14
C LEU A 103 -1.03 -6.79 0.20
N GLY A 104 -0.38 -5.63 0.30
CA GLY A 104 -1.06 -4.36 0.56
C GLY A 104 -2.03 -3.98 -0.56
N GLN A 105 -1.61 -4.09 -1.80
CA GLN A 105 -2.44 -3.79 -2.97
C GLN A 105 -3.64 -4.74 -3.10
N GLU A 106 -3.45 -6.04 -2.92
CA GLU A 106 -4.52 -7.05 -2.95
C GLU A 106 -5.61 -6.79 -1.91
N ASN A 107 -5.23 -6.24 -0.76
CA ASN A 107 -6.15 -5.93 0.33
C ASN A 107 -6.63 -4.46 0.35
N GLY A 108 -6.22 -3.64 -0.62
CA GLY A 108 -6.56 -2.21 -0.69
C GLY A 108 -6.10 -1.43 0.53
N MET A 109 -4.94 -1.78 1.08
CA MET A 109 -4.34 -1.14 2.25
C MET A 109 -3.46 0.03 1.84
N TYR A 110 -3.36 1.03 2.71
CA TYR A 110 -2.36 2.09 2.63
C TYR A 110 -0.99 1.50 2.98
N ILE A 111 -0.02 1.66 2.10
CA ILE A 111 1.30 1.02 2.21
C ILE A 111 2.34 2.06 2.57
N VAL A 112 3.05 1.85 3.68
CA VAL A 112 4.16 2.69 4.12
C VAL A 112 5.48 1.95 3.87
N GLY A 113 6.34 2.55 3.06
CA GLY A 113 7.71 2.07 2.82
C GLY A 113 8.64 2.48 3.98
N HIS A 114 9.10 1.53 4.75
CA HIS A 114 9.97 1.75 5.91
C HIS A 114 11.26 0.96 5.75
N ASN A 115 12.37 1.61 5.60
CA ASN A 115 12.71 3.02 5.37
C ASN A 115 13.75 3.17 4.26
N LEU A 116 13.92 4.39 3.74
CA LEU A 116 14.95 4.60 2.72
C LEU A 116 16.34 4.88 3.31
N VAL A 117 16.42 5.70 4.37
CA VAL A 117 17.69 6.06 5.02
C VAL A 117 17.56 5.92 6.52
N TRP A 118 18.43 5.13 7.13
CA TRP A 118 18.49 4.96 8.59
C TRP A 118 19.92 4.62 9.03
N HIS A 119 20.33 5.11 10.19
CA HIS A 119 21.66 4.88 10.75
C HIS A 119 21.87 3.45 11.26
N SER A 120 20.77 2.70 11.51
CA SER A 120 20.79 1.33 11.99
C SER A 120 20.38 0.35 10.88
N GLN A 121 20.68 -0.93 11.05
CA GLN A 121 20.42 -1.99 10.05
C GLN A 121 20.87 -1.59 8.63
N LEU A 122 22.02 -0.89 8.58
CA LEU A 122 22.68 -0.47 7.36
C LEU A 122 23.60 -1.60 6.86
N ALA A 123 23.75 -1.72 5.55
CA ALA A 123 24.72 -2.65 4.98
C ALA A 123 26.17 -2.22 5.29
N GLU A 124 27.02 -3.13 5.72
CA GLU A 124 28.39 -2.83 6.20
C GLU A 124 29.25 -2.08 5.17
N TRP A 125 29.05 -2.35 3.89
CA TRP A 125 29.82 -1.73 2.81
C TRP A 125 29.61 -0.22 2.68
N VAL A 126 28.58 0.35 3.31
CA VAL A 126 28.29 1.80 3.34
C VAL A 126 29.18 2.53 4.36
N ASN A 127 29.52 1.89 5.48
CA ASN A 127 30.25 2.51 6.60
C ASN A 127 31.63 3.07 6.25
N PRO A 128 32.41 2.47 5.33
CA PRO A 128 33.72 3.00 4.95
C PRO A 128 33.70 4.29 4.13
N ILE A 129 32.57 4.68 3.55
CA ILE A 129 32.46 5.85 2.67
C ILE A 129 32.68 7.13 3.50
N LYS A 130 33.65 7.96 3.06
CA LYS A 130 34.03 9.22 3.74
C LYS A 130 33.95 10.44 2.81
N ASP A 131 33.81 10.20 1.50
CA ASP A 131 33.65 11.28 0.53
C ASP A 131 32.17 11.69 0.43
N SER A 132 31.88 12.98 0.59
CA SER A 132 30.50 13.50 0.61
C SER A 132 29.82 13.44 -0.76
N LEU A 133 30.56 13.53 -1.85
CA LEU A 133 30.01 13.41 -3.21
C LEU A 133 29.66 11.95 -3.52
N GLU A 134 30.54 11.03 -3.10
CA GLU A 134 30.25 9.58 -3.22
C GLU A 134 29.01 9.21 -2.39
N MET A 135 28.91 9.68 -1.14
CA MET A 135 27.74 9.43 -0.29
C MET A 135 26.46 10.02 -0.89
N ALA A 136 26.51 11.24 -1.40
CA ALA A 136 25.37 11.89 -2.05
C ALA A 136 24.92 11.13 -3.31
N ALA A 137 25.86 10.65 -4.12
CA ALA A 137 25.55 9.84 -5.31
C ALA A 137 24.93 8.49 -4.92
N LEU A 138 25.46 7.85 -3.86
CA LEU A 138 24.93 6.61 -3.33
C LEU A 138 23.50 6.76 -2.82
N LEU A 139 23.22 7.78 -1.99
CA LEU A 139 21.87 8.06 -1.48
C LEU A 139 20.87 8.25 -2.60
N LYS A 140 21.22 9.06 -3.60
CA LYS A 140 20.37 9.30 -4.77
C LYS A 140 20.09 8.01 -5.54
N ASN A 141 21.10 7.19 -5.79
CA ASN A 141 20.93 5.94 -6.51
C ASN A 141 20.06 4.95 -5.74
N HIS A 142 20.32 4.78 -4.43
CA HIS A 142 19.55 3.90 -3.56
C HIS A 142 18.07 4.29 -3.52
N ILE A 143 17.79 5.56 -3.22
CA ILE A 143 16.43 6.09 -3.14
C ILE A 143 15.73 5.98 -4.49
N ASN A 144 16.37 6.42 -5.57
CA ASN A 144 15.80 6.35 -6.91
C ASN A 144 15.45 4.91 -7.32
N THR A 145 16.33 3.96 -7.05
CA THR A 145 16.14 2.55 -7.40
C THR A 145 14.91 1.96 -6.68
N ILE A 146 14.79 2.19 -5.37
CA ILE A 146 13.70 1.62 -4.57
C ILE A 146 12.38 2.33 -4.87
N VAL A 147 12.38 3.67 -4.81
CA VAL A 147 11.16 4.46 -5.01
C VAL A 147 10.62 4.30 -6.43
N SER A 148 11.47 4.27 -7.46
CA SER A 148 11.03 4.03 -8.84
C SER A 148 10.37 2.68 -9.02
N ARG A 149 10.87 1.63 -8.34
CA ARG A 149 10.27 0.29 -8.41
C ARG A 149 8.84 0.26 -7.90
N TYR A 150 8.56 1.03 -6.85
CA TYR A 150 7.26 1.02 -6.17
C TYR A 150 6.44 2.28 -6.42
N LYS A 151 6.84 3.10 -7.38
CA LYS A 151 6.10 4.32 -7.77
C LYS A 151 4.63 4.03 -8.05
N GLY A 152 3.75 4.80 -7.39
CA GLY A 152 2.29 4.62 -7.49
C GLY A 152 1.75 3.33 -6.87
N LYS A 153 2.56 2.63 -6.05
CA LYS A 153 2.17 1.41 -5.33
C LYS A 153 2.34 1.55 -3.82
N ILE A 154 3.31 2.34 -3.39
CA ILE A 154 3.52 2.73 -1.99
C ILE A 154 2.95 4.13 -1.83
N ASP A 155 2.17 4.34 -0.78
CA ASP A 155 1.41 5.57 -0.54
C ASP A 155 2.20 6.61 0.27
N ALA A 156 3.20 6.17 1.05
CA ALA A 156 4.09 7.06 1.81
C ALA A 156 5.43 6.39 2.12
N TRP A 157 6.47 7.19 2.34
CA TRP A 157 7.81 6.74 2.68
C TRP A 157 8.33 7.37 3.97
N ASP A 158 8.88 6.54 4.85
CA ASP A 158 9.83 7.01 5.85
C ASP A 158 11.17 7.26 5.17
N VAL A 159 11.35 8.50 4.66
CA VAL A 159 12.53 8.84 3.85
C VAL A 159 13.80 8.80 4.68
N VAL A 160 13.80 9.43 5.87
CA VAL A 160 14.89 9.34 6.83
C VAL A 160 14.32 9.01 8.21
N ASN A 161 14.69 7.85 8.72
CA ASN A 161 14.24 7.40 10.03
C ASN A 161 15.23 7.83 11.13
N GLU A 162 14.70 8.31 12.27
CA GLU A 162 15.46 8.65 13.48
C GLU A 162 16.67 9.57 13.24
N ALA A 163 16.47 10.62 12.45
CA ALA A 163 17.54 11.59 12.15
C ALA A 163 18.02 12.39 13.35
N LEU A 164 17.18 12.51 14.37
CA LEU A 164 17.45 13.33 15.56
C LEU A 164 17.60 12.49 16.82
N ASN A 165 18.37 13.00 17.77
CA ASN A 165 18.43 12.52 19.15
C ASN A 165 17.22 13.06 19.94
N GLU A 166 17.01 12.53 21.16
CA GLU A 166 15.92 12.96 22.06
C GLU A 166 15.96 14.45 22.43
N ASP A 167 17.13 15.06 22.39
CA ASP A 167 17.34 16.49 22.66
C ASP A 167 17.14 17.39 21.42
N GLY A 168 16.80 16.78 20.27
CA GLY A 168 16.59 17.48 19.00
C GLY A 168 17.87 17.76 18.21
N THR A 169 19.03 17.33 18.68
CA THR A 169 20.27 17.43 17.90
C THR A 169 20.33 16.40 16.81
N LEU A 170 21.09 16.69 15.73
CA LEU A 170 21.29 15.73 14.65
C LEU A 170 22.02 14.48 15.19
N ARG A 171 21.46 13.30 14.90
CA ARG A 171 22.07 12.03 15.30
C ARG A 171 23.34 11.75 14.50
N GLU A 172 24.37 11.29 15.20
CA GLU A 172 25.60 10.82 14.54
C GLU A 172 25.32 9.52 13.76
N SER A 173 25.72 9.54 12.50
CA SER A 173 25.60 8.42 11.56
C SER A 173 26.67 8.53 10.49
N VAL A 174 26.88 7.49 9.69
CA VAL A 174 27.75 7.59 8.52
C VAL A 174 27.33 8.73 7.58
N PHE A 175 26.03 8.98 7.48
CA PHE A 175 25.47 10.04 6.63
C PHE A 175 25.78 11.43 7.19
N SER A 176 25.43 11.68 8.45
CA SER A 176 25.69 12.99 9.10
C SER A 176 27.19 13.27 9.28
N ASN A 177 28.00 12.25 9.56
CA ASN A 177 29.45 12.39 9.68
C ASN A 177 30.13 12.67 8.34
N THR A 178 29.52 12.26 7.21
CA THR A 178 30.07 12.44 5.85
C THR A 178 29.54 13.72 5.19
N MET A 179 28.26 14.07 5.41
CA MET A 179 27.55 15.13 4.69
C MET A 179 27.01 16.25 5.58
N GLY A 180 27.15 16.15 6.92
CA GLY A 180 26.42 17.05 7.84
C GLY A 180 24.92 16.82 7.72
N ASP A 181 24.13 17.89 7.86
CA ASP A 181 22.67 17.88 7.70
C ASP A 181 22.19 17.80 6.24
N SER A 182 23.09 18.07 5.28
CA SER A 182 22.74 18.08 3.84
C SER A 182 22.27 16.72 3.31
N PHE A 183 22.56 15.59 4.00
CA PHE A 183 22.04 14.29 3.61
C PHE A 183 20.51 14.23 3.69
N LEU A 184 19.89 14.95 4.62
CA LEU A 184 18.43 15.07 4.75
C LEU A 184 17.84 15.70 3.49
N GLU A 185 18.39 16.85 3.08
CA GLU A 185 17.94 17.55 1.89
C GLU A 185 18.07 16.67 0.63
N VAL A 186 19.21 15.98 0.48
CA VAL A 186 19.44 15.06 -0.65
C VAL A 186 18.42 13.93 -0.66
N ALA A 187 18.17 13.30 0.50
CA ALA A 187 17.23 12.17 0.61
C ALA A 187 15.80 12.58 0.27
N PHE A 188 15.28 13.61 0.91
CA PHE A 188 13.90 14.08 0.68
C PHE A 188 13.69 14.60 -0.74
N LYS A 189 14.66 15.35 -1.30
CA LYS A 189 14.56 15.84 -2.67
C LYS A 189 14.54 14.71 -3.70
N GLU A 190 15.38 13.68 -3.51
CA GLU A 190 15.42 12.55 -4.44
C GLU A 190 14.15 11.70 -4.34
N ALA A 191 13.64 11.45 -3.14
CA ALA A 191 12.37 10.72 -2.96
C ALA A 191 11.21 11.46 -3.63
N ALA A 192 11.00 12.74 -3.31
CA ALA A 192 9.94 13.56 -3.89
C ALA A 192 10.06 13.75 -5.42
N LYS A 193 11.29 13.83 -5.95
CA LYS A 193 11.52 13.88 -7.40
C LYS A 193 11.15 12.57 -8.09
N THR A 194 11.42 11.44 -7.45
CA THR A 194 11.19 10.11 -8.02
C THR A 194 9.71 9.73 -7.98
N ASP A 195 9.07 9.94 -6.86
CA ASP A 195 7.61 9.76 -6.70
C ASP A 195 7.01 10.97 -5.95
N PRO A 196 6.49 11.96 -6.66
CA PRO A 196 5.94 13.16 -6.06
C PRO A 196 4.58 12.97 -5.40
N ASP A 197 3.95 11.82 -5.60
CA ASP A 197 2.59 11.53 -5.12
C ASP A 197 2.59 10.66 -3.85
N ALA A 198 3.77 10.16 -3.39
CA ALA A 198 3.94 9.33 -2.20
C ALA A 198 4.47 10.10 -0.99
#